data_409d4fc43433cd40548234517cdd38c3
#
_entry.id   409d4fc43433cd40548234517cdd38c3
#
_cell.length_a   1.000
_cell.length_b   1.000
_cell.length_c   1.000
_cell.angle_alpha   90.00
_cell.angle_beta   90.00
_cell.angle_gamma   90.00
#
_symmetry.space_group_name_H-M   'P 1'
#
loop_
_entity.id
_entity.type
_entity.pdbx_description
1 polymer ?
#
loop_
_entity_poly.entity_id
_entity_poly.type
_entity_poly.pdbx_seq_one_letter_code
_entity_poly.pdbx_strand_id
1 'polypeptide(L)'
;MASAKVLESKKAVVNEIEDLVKNSESVIVFSYQGLTVSDLNNLRRELKNVDGELRVFKNTLVKRALDELKINLDDFLEGPNAFMFGHELLEPIKVLSKFAKENDKAEIRVGIINGSPADLNTIREYATIPSREGLLTMLAGGMIQYVRDLAIGLNLYAEKLEK
;
A
#
# COMPACT_ATOMS: atom_id res chain seq x y z
N MET A 1 -21.73 -32.11 9.52
CA MET A 1 -20.98 -32.13 8.25
C MET A 1 -21.31 -30.87 7.45
N ALA A 2 -20.34 -30.14 6.92
CA ALA A 2 -20.64 -28.98 6.08
C ALA A 2 -21.27 -29.46 4.77
N SER A 3 -22.39 -28.85 4.35
CA SER A 3 -23.04 -29.16 3.08
C SER A 3 -22.06 -28.97 1.93
N ALA A 4 -22.08 -29.85 0.91
CA ALA A 4 -21.23 -29.77 -0.28
C ALA A 4 -21.27 -28.35 -0.91
N LYS A 5 -22.44 -27.72 -0.95
CA LYS A 5 -22.66 -26.35 -1.39
C LYS A 5 -21.83 -25.31 -0.63
N VAL A 6 -21.68 -25.48 0.68
CA VAL A 6 -20.88 -24.57 1.54
C VAL A 6 -19.37 -24.78 1.32
N LEU A 7 -18.95 -25.97 0.97
CA LEU A 7 -17.56 -26.25 0.62
C LEU A 7 -17.20 -25.65 -0.74
N GLU A 8 -18.08 -25.75 -1.72
CA GLU A 8 -17.90 -25.15 -3.04
C GLU A 8 -17.83 -23.62 -2.96
N SER A 9 -18.73 -22.97 -2.20
CA SER A 9 -18.67 -21.50 -2.01
C SER A 9 -17.39 -21.04 -1.33
N LYS A 10 -16.85 -21.81 -0.37
CA LYS A 10 -15.56 -21.48 0.27
C LYS A 10 -14.38 -21.65 -0.67
N LYS A 11 -14.39 -22.69 -1.52
CA LYS A 11 -13.36 -22.88 -2.56
C LYS A 11 -13.41 -21.77 -3.59
N ALA A 12 -14.61 -21.32 -4.01
CA ALA A 12 -14.75 -20.21 -4.93
C ALA A 12 -14.14 -18.91 -4.35
N VAL A 13 -14.33 -18.63 -3.05
CA VAL A 13 -13.72 -17.47 -2.40
C VAL A 13 -12.20 -17.62 -2.29
N VAL A 14 -11.67 -18.82 -2.03
CA VAL A 14 -10.21 -19.05 -2.01
C VAL A 14 -9.61 -18.78 -3.37
N ASN A 15 -10.22 -19.30 -4.45
CA ASN A 15 -9.77 -19.05 -5.82
C ASN A 15 -9.86 -17.54 -6.17
N GLU A 16 -10.91 -16.85 -5.74
CA GLU A 16 -11.03 -15.39 -5.91
C GLU A 16 -9.88 -14.64 -5.22
N ILE A 17 -9.51 -15.03 -4.00
CA ILE A 17 -8.38 -14.43 -3.27
C ILE A 17 -7.07 -14.69 -4.00
N GLU A 18 -6.83 -15.90 -4.49
CA GLU A 18 -5.63 -16.22 -5.25
C GLU A 18 -5.52 -15.40 -6.54
N ASP A 19 -6.62 -15.28 -7.28
CA ASP A 19 -6.64 -14.48 -8.50
C ASP A 19 -6.38 -12.99 -8.20
N LEU A 20 -6.95 -12.46 -7.12
CA LEU A 20 -6.69 -11.09 -6.66
C LEU A 20 -5.22 -10.90 -6.27
N VAL A 21 -4.62 -11.83 -5.53
CA VAL A 21 -3.21 -11.75 -5.13
C VAL A 21 -2.28 -11.86 -6.34
N LYS A 22 -2.59 -12.75 -7.31
CA LYS A 22 -1.78 -12.93 -8.53
C LYS A 22 -1.84 -11.72 -9.46
N ASN A 23 -3.00 -11.05 -9.52
CA ASN A 23 -3.22 -9.88 -10.39
C ASN A 23 -2.80 -8.56 -9.74
N SER A 24 -2.43 -8.57 -8.45
CA SER A 24 -2.02 -7.38 -7.71
C SER A 24 -0.51 -7.36 -7.53
N GLU A 25 0.11 -6.18 -7.73
CA GLU A 25 1.53 -5.95 -7.45
C GLU A 25 1.78 -5.72 -5.95
N SER A 26 0.78 -5.17 -5.27
CA SER A 26 0.84 -4.91 -3.82
C SER A 26 -0.41 -5.40 -3.11
N VAL A 27 -0.21 -6.16 -2.03
CA VAL A 27 -1.29 -6.57 -1.11
C VAL A 27 -0.89 -6.15 0.28
N ILE A 28 -1.72 -5.37 0.96
CA ILE A 28 -1.44 -4.93 2.34
C ILE A 28 -2.55 -5.39 3.27
N VAL A 29 -2.14 -5.95 4.39
CA VAL A 29 -3.02 -6.38 5.49
C VAL A 29 -2.97 -5.32 6.58
N PHE A 30 -4.14 -4.81 6.96
CA PHE A 30 -4.26 -3.85 8.05
C PHE A 30 -5.45 -4.15 8.93
N SER A 31 -5.34 -3.77 10.20
CA SER A 31 -6.43 -3.87 11.16
C SER A 31 -7.40 -2.71 10.97
N TYR A 32 -8.70 -3.00 10.91
CA TYR A 32 -9.74 -1.98 10.84
C TYR A 32 -10.51 -1.82 12.16
N GLN A 33 -9.98 -2.36 13.25
CA GLN A 33 -10.65 -2.34 14.56
C GLN A 33 -10.81 -0.91 15.06
N GLY A 34 -12.06 -0.50 15.29
CA GLY A 34 -12.40 0.83 15.78
C GLY A 34 -12.59 1.90 14.70
N LEU A 35 -12.46 1.55 13.41
CA LEU A 35 -12.83 2.43 12.30
C LEU A 35 -14.34 2.46 12.10
N THR A 36 -14.88 3.60 11.67
CA THR A 36 -16.30 3.70 11.30
C THR A 36 -16.52 3.19 9.87
N VAL A 37 -17.77 2.81 9.57
CA VAL A 37 -18.14 2.41 8.19
C VAL A 37 -17.94 3.56 7.20
N SER A 38 -18.09 4.81 7.66
CA SER A 38 -17.83 6.00 6.83
C SER A 38 -16.36 6.07 6.43
N ASP A 39 -15.43 5.87 7.36
CA ASP A 39 -13.99 5.92 7.10
C ASP A 39 -13.56 4.84 6.11
N LEU A 40 -14.08 3.61 6.28
CA LEU A 40 -13.83 2.53 5.33
C LEU A 40 -14.39 2.80 3.93
N ASN A 41 -15.56 3.46 3.84
CA ASN A 41 -16.12 3.81 2.55
C ASN A 41 -15.35 4.94 1.88
N ASN A 42 -14.82 5.91 2.63
CA ASN A 42 -13.95 6.94 2.11
C ASN A 42 -12.65 6.33 1.58
N LEU A 43 -12.02 5.45 2.37
CA LEU A 43 -10.82 4.74 1.94
C LEU A 43 -11.06 3.90 0.67
N ARG A 44 -12.21 3.21 0.56
CA ARG A 44 -12.57 2.49 -0.68
C ARG A 44 -12.67 3.40 -1.89
N ARG A 45 -13.23 4.60 -1.72
CA ARG A 45 -13.34 5.58 -2.82
C ARG A 45 -11.97 6.09 -3.25
N GLU A 46 -11.11 6.41 -2.28
CA GLU A 46 -9.74 6.87 -2.56
C GLU A 46 -8.93 5.79 -3.25
N LEU A 47 -8.97 4.55 -2.74
CA LEU A 47 -8.28 3.41 -3.36
C LEU A 47 -8.77 3.12 -4.78
N LYS A 48 -10.07 3.23 -5.02
CA LYS A 48 -10.63 3.02 -6.36
C LYS A 48 -10.12 4.04 -7.39
N ASN A 49 -9.77 5.26 -6.97
CA ASN A 49 -9.21 6.28 -7.86
C ASN A 49 -7.75 5.97 -8.28
N VAL A 50 -7.08 5.08 -7.55
CA VAL A 50 -5.69 4.67 -7.79
C VAL A 50 -5.59 3.17 -8.14
N ASP A 51 -6.63 2.63 -8.78
CA ASP A 51 -6.72 1.22 -9.18
C ASP A 51 -6.41 0.24 -8.05
N GLY A 52 -6.81 0.61 -6.81
CA GLY A 52 -6.74 -0.23 -5.64
C GLY A 52 -8.12 -0.74 -5.21
N GLU A 53 -8.17 -1.94 -4.68
CA GLU A 53 -9.39 -2.56 -4.16
C GLU A 53 -9.25 -2.91 -2.68
N LEU A 54 -10.29 -2.58 -1.88
CA LEU A 54 -10.35 -2.93 -0.46
C LEU A 54 -11.42 -3.99 -0.24
N ARG A 55 -10.99 -5.15 0.25
CA ARG A 55 -11.89 -6.25 0.61
C ARG A 55 -11.64 -6.76 2.03
N VAL A 56 -12.67 -7.35 2.62
CA VAL A 56 -12.60 -7.99 3.92
C VAL A 56 -12.92 -9.47 3.73
N PHE A 57 -11.97 -10.32 4.06
CA PHE A 57 -12.10 -11.77 3.97
C PHE A 57 -11.92 -12.42 5.34
N LYS A 58 -12.42 -13.63 5.47
CA LYS A 58 -12.20 -14.43 6.67
C LYS A 58 -10.75 -14.93 6.71
N ASN A 59 -10.03 -14.63 7.80
CA ASN A 59 -8.60 -14.99 7.95
C ASN A 59 -8.28 -16.44 7.59
N THR A 60 -9.14 -17.39 7.97
CA THR A 60 -8.93 -18.82 7.67
C THR A 60 -9.01 -19.17 6.17
N LEU A 61 -9.71 -18.38 5.34
CA LEU A 61 -9.75 -18.57 3.90
C LEU A 61 -8.53 -17.95 3.25
N VAL A 62 -8.11 -16.78 3.75
CA VAL A 62 -6.89 -16.11 3.29
C VAL A 62 -5.65 -16.96 3.59
N LYS A 63 -5.56 -17.54 4.79
CA LYS A 63 -4.46 -18.49 5.12
C LYS A 63 -4.34 -19.60 4.08
N ARG A 64 -5.45 -20.24 3.73
CA ARG A 64 -5.42 -21.31 2.72
C ARG A 64 -4.97 -20.85 1.35
N ALA A 65 -5.44 -19.67 0.90
CA ALA A 65 -5.02 -19.09 -0.37
C ALA A 65 -3.52 -18.76 -0.38
N LEU A 66 -3.00 -18.23 0.73
CA LEU A 66 -1.57 -17.91 0.87
C LEU A 66 -0.70 -19.16 1.01
N ASP A 67 -1.19 -20.21 1.67
CA ASP A 67 -0.51 -21.52 1.74
C ASP A 67 -0.31 -22.13 0.34
N GLU A 68 -1.34 -22.05 -0.52
CA GLU A 68 -1.24 -22.50 -1.91
C GLU A 68 -0.22 -21.68 -2.72
N LEU A 69 -0.07 -20.39 -2.39
CA LEU A 69 0.95 -19.51 -2.99
C LEU A 69 2.33 -19.59 -2.30
N LYS A 70 2.47 -20.43 -1.26
CA LYS A 70 3.71 -20.62 -0.47
C LYS A 70 4.19 -19.35 0.23
N ILE A 71 3.28 -18.46 0.61
CA ILE A 71 3.57 -17.22 1.34
C ILE A 71 3.09 -17.39 2.77
N ASN A 72 4.01 -17.43 3.73
CA ASN A 72 3.68 -17.56 5.16
C ASN A 72 3.49 -16.18 5.79
N LEU A 73 2.24 -15.87 6.18
CA LEU A 73 1.87 -14.66 6.92
C LEU A 73 1.01 -15.00 8.15
N ASP A 74 1.10 -16.22 8.68
CA ASP A 74 0.22 -16.74 9.70
C ASP A 74 0.19 -15.90 10.97
N ASP A 75 1.34 -15.39 11.40
CA ASP A 75 1.50 -14.61 12.63
C ASP A 75 0.77 -13.25 12.57
N PHE A 76 0.49 -12.75 11.37
CA PHE A 76 -0.13 -11.43 11.16
C PHE A 76 -1.63 -11.49 10.86
N LEU A 77 -2.19 -12.68 10.62
CA LEU A 77 -3.60 -12.90 10.28
C LEU A 77 -4.49 -13.08 11.51
N GLU A 78 -4.17 -12.43 12.64
CA GLU A 78 -4.97 -12.45 13.85
C GLU A 78 -5.89 -11.21 13.93
N GLY A 79 -7.10 -11.39 14.46
CA GLY A 79 -8.08 -10.30 14.66
C GLY A 79 -8.80 -9.84 13.38
N PRO A 80 -9.46 -8.66 13.42
CA PRO A 80 -10.22 -8.10 12.30
C PRO A 80 -9.28 -7.47 11.29
N ASN A 81 -9.04 -8.15 10.18
CA ASN A 81 -8.15 -7.71 9.12
C ASN A 81 -8.93 -7.34 7.85
N ALA A 82 -8.50 -6.26 7.22
CA ALA A 82 -8.89 -5.87 5.87
C ALA A 82 -7.69 -5.99 4.94
N PHE A 83 -7.97 -6.30 3.68
CA PHE A 83 -6.98 -6.55 2.65
C PHE A 83 -7.12 -5.50 1.56
N MET A 84 -6.04 -4.80 1.30
CA MET A 84 -5.92 -3.88 0.18
C MET A 84 -5.16 -4.59 -0.94
N PHE A 85 -5.72 -4.59 -2.12
CA PHE A 85 -5.11 -5.09 -3.35
C PHE A 85 -4.82 -3.90 -4.26
N GLY A 86 -3.58 -3.71 -4.68
CA GLY A 86 -3.16 -2.65 -5.58
C GLY A 86 -2.65 -3.21 -6.88
N HIS A 87 -3.20 -2.75 -8.00
CA HIS A 87 -2.68 -3.08 -9.34
C HIS A 87 -1.41 -2.29 -9.64
N GLU A 88 -1.24 -1.13 -9.01
CA GLU A 88 0.01 -0.37 -8.99
C GLU A 88 0.72 -0.54 -7.65
N LEU A 89 2.07 -0.43 -7.69
CA LEU A 89 2.87 -0.67 -6.48
C LEU A 89 2.79 0.50 -5.49
N LEU A 90 2.98 1.74 -5.94
CA LEU A 90 3.27 2.88 -5.06
C LEU A 90 2.03 3.64 -4.61
N GLU A 91 1.09 3.92 -5.51
CA GLU A 91 -0.03 4.80 -5.21
C GLU A 91 -0.98 4.24 -4.14
N PRO A 92 -1.42 2.97 -4.20
CA PRO A 92 -2.27 2.40 -3.17
C PRO A 92 -1.60 2.36 -1.79
N ILE A 93 -0.28 2.08 -1.74
CA ILE A 93 0.51 2.08 -0.50
C ILE A 93 0.50 3.47 0.15
N LYS A 94 0.65 4.53 -0.66
CA LYS A 94 0.63 5.92 -0.16
C LYS A 94 -0.73 6.31 0.41
N VAL A 95 -1.81 6.00 -0.32
CA VAL A 95 -3.18 6.28 0.14
C VAL A 95 -3.42 5.59 1.48
N LEU A 96 -3.07 4.31 1.61
CA LEU A 96 -3.23 3.58 2.86
C LEU A 96 -2.34 4.12 3.97
N SER A 97 -1.08 4.47 3.67
CA SER A 97 -0.16 5.04 4.65
C SER A 97 -0.60 6.43 5.13
N LYS A 98 -1.18 7.25 4.24
CA LYS A 98 -1.78 8.54 4.60
C LYS A 98 -2.99 8.33 5.50
N PHE A 99 -3.88 7.43 5.13
CA PHE A 99 -5.06 7.09 5.93
C PHE A 99 -4.67 6.56 7.33
N ALA A 100 -3.64 5.72 7.43
CA ALA A 100 -3.14 5.22 8.71
C ALA A 100 -2.48 6.31 9.57
N LYS A 101 -1.96 7.39 8.98
CA LYS A 101 -1.46 8.56 9.74
C LYS A 101 -2.59 9.46 10.21
N GLU A 102 -3.67 9.57 9.47
CA GLU A 102 -4.85 10.36 9.83
C GLU A 102 -5.73 9.65 10.85
N ASN A 103 -5.68 8.31 10.87
CA ASN A 103 -6.48 7.47 11.76
C ASN A 103 -5.59 6.51 12.55
N ASP A 104 -5.29 6.85 13.78
CA ASP A 104 -4.48 6.02 14.71
C ASP A 104 -5.02 4.61 14.95
N LYS A 105 -6.26 4.37 14.56
CA LYS A 105 -6.95 3.07 14.69
C LYS A 105 -6.66 2.11 13.54
N ALA A 106 -6.14 2.61 12.42
CA ALA A 106 -5.76 1.81 11.26
C ALA A 106 -4.31 1.37 11.40
N GLU A 107 -4.08 0.14 11.80
CA GLU A 107 -2.73 -0.41 11.98
C GLU A 107 -2.36 -1.30 10.80
N ILE A 108 -1.34 -0.89 10.04
CA ILE A 108 -0.74 -1.71 8.98
C ILE A 108 0.08 -2.80 9.66
N ARG A 109 -0.15 -4.07 9.30
CA ARG A 109 0.54 -5.21 9.91
C ARG A 109 1.64 -5.76 9.03
N VAL A 110 1.31 -6.12 7.81
CA VAL A 110 2.21 -6.77 6.86
C VAL A 110 1.71 -6.53 5.45
N GLY A 111 2.58 -6.69 4.47
CA GLY A 111 2.20 -6.65 3.06
C GLY A 111 2.90 -7.73 2.25
N ILE A 112 2.43 -7.91 1.04
CA ILE A 112 3.08 -8.69 -0.01
C ILE A 112 3.36 -7.70 -1.14
N ILE A 113 4.60 -7.58 -1.53
CA ILE A 113 5.06 -6.70 -2.61
C ILE A 113 5.78 -7.58 -3.63
N ASN A 114 5.29 -7.59 -4.86
CA ASN A 114 5.83 -8.44 -5.95
C ASN A 114 5.99 -9.91 -5.54
N GLY A 115 5.00 -10.47 -4.81
CA GLY A 115 5.01 -11.85 -4.36
C GLY A 115 5.94 -12.16 -3.18
N SER A 116 6.63 -11.16 -2.63
CA SER A 116 7.50 -11.30 -1.46
C SER A 116 6.85 -10.67 -0.23
N PRO A 117 6.93 -11.29 0.95
CA PRO A 117 6.44 -10.69 2.19
C PRO A 117 7.25 -9.42 2.50
N ALA A 118 6.57 -8.33 2.77
CA ALA A 118 7.15 -7.04 3.11
C ALA A 118 6.79 -6.67 4.54
N ASP A 119 7.81 -6.35 5.32
CA ASP A 119 7.66 -5.90 6.70
C ASP A 119 7.16 -4.44 6.75
N LEU A 120 6.67 -4.02 7.89
CA LEU A 120 6.12 -2.68 8.14
C LEU A 120 7.12 -1.56 7.80
N ASN A 121 8.41 -1.78 8.05
CA ASN A 121 9.47 -0.83 7.70
C ASN A 121 9.59 -0.65 6.19
N THR A 122 9.58 -1.74 5.46
CA THR A 122 9.61 -1.74 3.99
C THR A 122 8.40 -1.00 3.41
N ILE A 123 7.19 -1.26 3.94
CA ILE A 123 5.98 -0.56 3.50
C ILE A 123 6.08 0.95 3.75
N ARG A 124 6.65 1.36 4.89
CA ARG A 124 6.89 2.78 5.20
C ARG A 124 7.90 3.41 4.24
N GLU A 125 8.96 2.70 3.87
CA GLU A 125 9.93 3.16 2.87
C GLU A 125 9.24 3.38 1.51
N TYR A 126 8.45 2.43 1.04
CA TYR A 126 7.66 2.59 -0.19
C TYR A 126 6.69 3.77 -0.13
N ALA A 127 6.08 4.04 1.03
CA ALA A 127 5.19 5.18 1.21
C ALA A 127 5.92 6.55 1.13
N THR A 128 7.23 6.60 1.35
CA THR A 128 8.03 7.84 1.23
C THR A 128 8.46 8.12 -0.22
N ILE A 129 8.46 7.11 -1.10
CA ILE A 129 8.86 7.26 -2.49
C ILE A 129 7.83 8.14 -3.23
N PRO A 130 8.20 9.23 -3.91
CA PRO A 130 7.29 10.05 -4.69
C PRO A 130 6.59 9.27 -5.80
N SER A 131 5.49 9.82 -6.36
CA SER A 131 4.86 9.25 -7.56
C SER A 131 5.83 9.27 -8.74
N ARG A 132 5.51 8.55 -9.82
CA ARG A 132 6.32 8.52 -11.04
C ARG A 132 6.62 9.93 -11.57
N GLU A 133 5.62 10.80 -11.58
CA GLU A 133 5.77 12.20 -11.97
C GLU A 133 6.66 12.98 -10.99
N GLY A 134 6.52 12.72 -9.69
CA GLY A 134 7.38 13.30 -8.66
C GLY A 134 8.84 12.88 -8.80
N LEU A 135 9.11 11.61 -9.11
CA LEU A 135 10.47 11.11 -9.37
C LEU A 135 11.08 11.76 -10.62
N LEU A 136 10.32 11.91 -11.71
CA LEU A 136 10.77 12.63 -12.91
C LEU A 136 11.06 14.09 -12.62
N THR A 137 10.22 14.75 -11.81
CA THR A 137 10.44 16.13 -11.38
C THR A 137 11.70 16.27 -10.52
N MET A 138 11.93 15.33 -9.60
CA MET A 138 13.16 15.31 -8.79
C MET A 138 14.40 15.10 -9.66
N LEU A 139 14.33 14.19 -10.64
CA LEU A 139 15.43 13.95 -11.58
C LEU A 139 15.74 15.23 -12.39
N ALA A 140 14.72 15.85 -12.97
CA ALA A 140 14.88 17.10 -13.73
C ALA A 140 15.40 18.23 -12.84
N GLY A 141 14.89 18.35 -11.61
CA GLY A 141 15.36 19.31 -10.61
C GLY A 141 16.83 19.12 -10.26
N GLY A 142 17.27 17.85 -10.06
CA GLY A 142 18.66 17.52 -9.81
C GLY A 142 19.60 17.88 -10.95
N MET A 143 19.17 17.72 -12.20
CA MET A 143 19.97 18.11 -13.37
C MET A 143 20.19 19.63 -13.45
N ILE A 144 19.22 20.44 -13.03
CA ILE A 144 19.29 21.91 -13.07
C ILE A 144 19.92 22.47 -11.79
N GLN A 145 20.05 21.70 -10.74
CA GLN A 145 20.49 22.15 -9.43
C GLN A 145 21.88 22.83 -9.47
N TYR A 146 22.84 22.26 -10.19
CA TYR A 146 24.18 22.83 -10.30
C TYR A 146 24.18 24.24 -10.91
N VAL A 147 23.34 24.46 -11.92
CA VAL A 147 23.22 25.79 -12.56
C VAL A 147 22.54 26.79 -11.61
N ARG A 148 21.54 26.33 -10.87
CA ARG A 148 20.84 27.13 -9.86
C ARG A 148 21.77 27.52 -8.73
N ASP A 149 22.57 26.57 -8.20
CA ASP A 149 23.51 26.82 -7.11
C ASP A 149 24.60 27.81 -7.50
N LEU A 150 25.09 27.74 -8.78
CA LEU A 150 26.00 28.71 -9.32
C LEU A 150 25.35 30.10 -9.39
N ALA A 151 24.11 30.21 -9.88
CA ALA A 151 23.39 31.47 -9.96
C ALA A 151 23.17 32.10 -8.59
N ILE A 152 22.79 31.28 -7.59
CA ILE A 152 22.64 31.72 -6.20
C ILE A 152 23.96 32.20 -5.63
N GLY A 153 25.06 31.47 -5.87
CA GLY A 153 26.40 31.87 -5.44
C GLY A 153 26.85 33.22 -6.05
N LEU A 154 26.59 33.43 -7.35
CA LEU A 154 26.86 34.70 -8.00
C LEU A 154 26.04 35.88 -7.45
N ASN A 155 24.75 35.66 -7.19
CA ASN A 155 23.88 36.65 -6.58
C ASN A 155 24.35 37.03 -5.17
N LEU A 156 24.66 36.04 -4.33
CA LEU A 156 25.20 36.30 -2.99
C LEU A 156 26.54 37.03 -3.01
N TYR A 157 27.39 36.77 -4.03
CA TYR A 157 28.63 37.48 -4.21
C TYR A 157 28.39 38.95 -4.66
N ALA A 158 27.44 39.17 -5.58
CA ALA A 158 27.07 40.53 -6.01
C ALA A 158 26.53 41.37 -4.83
N GLU A 159 25.63 40.81 -3.99
CA GLU A 159 25.12 41.47 -2.79
C GLU A 159 26.22 41.85 -1.77
N LYS A 160 27.30 41.04 -1.71
CA LYS A 160 28.44 41.36 -0.85
C LYS A 160 29.34 42.50 -1.40
N LEU A 161 29.32 42.68 -2.72
CA LEU A 161 30.11 43.77 -3.37
C LEU A 161 29.38 45.12 -3.33
N GLU A 162 28.05 45.11 -3.19
CA GLU A 162 27.22 46.33 -3.07
C GLU A 162 27.13 46.85 -1.64
N LYS A 163 27.65 46.14 -0.63
CA LYS A 163 27.81 46.60 0.78
C LYS A 163 29.24 47.08 1.05
#